data_069ce9d9f27b49b28d621436869390cd
#
_entry.id   069ce9d9f27b49b28d621436869390cd
#
_cell.length_a   1.000
_cell.length_b   1.000
_cell.length_c   1.000
_cell.angle_alpha   90.00
_cell.angle_beta   90.00
_cell.angle_gamma   90.00
#
_symmetry.space_group_name_H-M   'P 1'
#
loop_
_entity.id
_entity.type
_entity.pdbx_description
1 polymer ?
#
loop_
_entity_poly.entity_id
_entity_poly.type
_entity_poly.pdbx_seq_one_letter_code
_entity_poly.pdbx_strand_id
1 'polypeptide(L)'
;MRSAIAATSLILLLMTAGTGAQVQQTRHWSGQGLAPVYEGFDINDDGSYNMWFGYMNRNFEEELDVPIGAENKFEPGPADRGQPTHFDTRRHKDIFRVVVPKDFGETNKLVWTVTVRGKAESIAGTLNRVWQIDRNRTTRGGNSQSIDSNHPPVVTVQPATLSVAQSGAAKFGISATDDGLPMRQGKSLGMTVEWEKYRGPGEVTFSQIKQPLKDGKADVSASFSEPGSYVLMAVVDDGSGESAGNFGYHCCWTNVLVTVNVTGGSTGGR
;
A
#
# COMPACT_ATOMS: atom_id res chain seq x y z
N MET A 1 44.27 11.99 -79.01
CA MET A 1 44.43 11.13 -77.83
C MET A 1 44.35 12.01 -76.62
N ARG A 2 43.22 11.97 -75.91
CA ARG A 2 43.01 12.69 -74.63
C ARG A 2 42.46 11.72 -73.65
N SER A 3 43.27 11.32 -72.67
CA SER A 3 42.90 10.44 -71.58
C SER A 3 42.10 11.20 -70.49
N ALA A 4 40.93 10.81 -70.25
CA ALA A 4 40.11 11.32 -69.14
C ALA A 4 40.38 10.48 -67.86
N ILE A 5 40.92 11.13 -66.86
CA ILE A 5 41.10 10.56 -65.53
C ILE A 5 39.82 10.76 -64.75
N ALA A 6 39.10 9.69 -64.40
CA ALA A 6 37.92 9.70 -63.53
C ALA A 6 38.38 9.67 -62.06
N ALA A 7 38.11 10.74 -61.34
CA ALA A 7 38.34 10.82 -59.91
C ALA A 7 37.13 10.25 -59.19
N THR A 8 37.30 9.11 -58.58
CA THR A 8 36.27 8.47 -57.75
C THR A 8 36.36 8.99 -56.29
N SER A 9 35.47 9.89 -55.90
CA SER A 9 35.37 10.38 -54.52
C SER A 9 34.69 9.34 -53.63
N LEU A 10 35.46 8.75 -52.74
CA LEU A 10 34.97 7.84 -51.72
C LEU A 10 34.45 8.68 -50.54
N ILE A 11 33.12 8.79 -50.39
CA ILE A 11 32.48 9.43 -49.24
C ILE A 11 32.45 8.40 -48.13
N LEU A 12 33.28 8.59 -47.11
CA LEU A 12 33.29 7.81 -45.88
C LEU A 12 32.19 8.32 -44.95
N LEU A 13 31.07 7.60 -44.91
CA LEU A 13 29.97 7.89 -43.99
C LEU A 13 30.35 7.42 -42.58
N LEU A 14 30.79 8.33 -41.70
CA LEU A 14 30.99 8.05 -40.30
C LEU A 14 29.61 7.90 -39.64
N MET A 15 29.16 6.67 -39.44
CA MET A 15 28.08 6.36 -38.54
C MET A 15 28.57 6.55 -37.11
N THR A 16 28.25 7.68 -36.48
CA THR A 16 28.35 7.84 -35.03
C THR A 16 27.25 6.97 -34.36
N ALA A 17 27.63 5.76 -33.95
CA ALA A 17 26.81 4.97 -33.07
C ALA A 17 26.70 5.74 -31.76
N GLY A 18 25.58 6.43 -31.55
CA GLY A 18 25.23 7.01 -30.28
C GLY A 18 25.03 5.86 -29.28
N THR A 19 26.03 5.62 -28.45
CA THR A 19 25.87 4.76 -27.28
C THR A 19 24.89 5.46 -26.36
N GLY A 20 23.58 5.19 -26.51
CA GLY A 20 22.59 5.51 -25.50
C GLY A 20 23.02 4.80 -24.22
N ALA A 21 23.55 5.57 -23.27
CA ALA A 21 23.79 5.06 -21.94
C ALA A 21 22.42 4.62 -21.39
N GLN A 22 22.12 3.33 -21.43
CA GLN A 22 21.02 2.77 -20.68
C GLN A 22 21.35 3.02 -19.21
N VAL A 23 20.58 3.91 -18.58
CA VAL A 23 20.61 4.06 -17.14
C VAL A 23 20.10 2.75 -16.57
N GLN A 24 21.03 1.86 -16.22
CA GLN A 24 20.73 0.61 -15.56
C GLN A 24 20.17 0.98 -14.18
N GLN A 25 18.87 0.85 -13.99
CA GLN A 25 18.27 1.02 -12.68
C GLN A 25 18.86 -0.04 -11.75
N THR A 26 19.73 0.39 -10.85
CA THR A 26 20.31 -0.49 -9.85
C THR A 26 19.21 -0.88 -8.89
N ARG A 27 18.81 -2.16 -8.90
CA ARG A 27 17.88 -2.71 -7.92
C ARG A 27 18.64 -2.94 -6.62
N HIS A 28 18.14 -2.34 -5.54
CA HIS A 28 18.69 -2.56 -4.20
C HIS A 28 17.81 -3.58 -3.47
N TRP A 29 18.37 -4.73 -3.17
CA TRP A 29 17.65 -5.80 -2.46
C TRP A 29 17.37 -5.41 -1.01
N SER A 30 18.34 -4.75 -0.37
CA SER A 30 18.30 -4.31 1.02
C SER A 30 19.10 -3.02 1.23
N GLY A 31 19.10 -2.50 2.47
CA GLY A 31 19.92 -1.35 2.88
C GLY A 31 19.35 0.01 2.51
N GLN A 32 18.18 0.08 1.89
CA GLN A 32 17.54 1.33 1.50
C GLN A 32 16.59 1.85 2.58
N GLY A 33 16.23 3.14 2.46
CA GLY A 33 15.29 3.80 3.34
C GLY A 33 13.84 3.65 2.90
N LEU A 34 12.97 4.21 3.71
CA LEU A 34 11.53 4.28 3.54
C LEU A 34 11.11 5.72 3.24
N ALA A 35 10.26 5.93 2.25
CA ALA A 35 9.63 7.22 1.98
C ALA A 35 8.15 7.17 2.39
N PRO A 36 7.69 7.97 3.36
CA PRO A 36 6.28 8.20 3.58
C PRO A 36 5.68 8.94 2.38
N VAL A 37 4.42 8.67 2.07
CA VAL A 37 3.71 9.29 0.94
C VAL A 37 2.36 9.80 1.40
N TYR A 38 2.00 10.99 0.96
CA TYR A 38 0.66 11.54 1.08
C TYR A 38 -0.11 11.26 -0.21
N GLU A 39 -1.24 10.58 -0.10
CA GLU A 39 -2.03 10.17 -1.27
C GLU A 39 -3.10 11.20 -1.63
N GLY A 40 -3.51 12.00 -0.64
CA GLY A 40 -4.56 12.99 -0.79
C GLY A 40 -5.59 12.91 0.33
N PHE A 41 -6.72 13.58 0.15
CA PHE A 41 -7.81 13.57 1.14
C PHE A 41 -9.18 13.47 0.47
N ASP A 42 -10.11 12.88 1.19
CA ASP A 42 -11.55 12.93 0.89
C ASP A 42 -12.33 13.54 2.06
N ILE A 43 -13.61 13.79 1.83
CA ILE A 43 -14.49 14.49 2.75
C ILE A 43 -15.53 13.51 3.28
N ASN A 44 -15.66 13.41 4.60
CA ASN A 44 -16.71 12.63 5.26
C ASN A 44 -18.05 13.39 5.26
N ASP A 45 -19.16 12.67 5.47
CA ASP A 45 -20.51 13.22 5.52
C ASP A 45 -20.69 14.27 6.63
N ASP A 46 -19.92 14.17 7.72
CA ASP A 46 -19.93 15.14 8.83
C ASP A 46 -19.06 16.39 8.56
N GLY A 47 -18.41 16.45 7.40
CA GLY A 47 -17.53 17.52 6.98
C GLY A 47 -16.10 17.42 7.51
N SER A 48 -15.75 16.38 8.24
CA SER A 48 -14.34 16.04 8.57
C SER A 48 -13.63 15.50 7.33
N TYR A 49 -12.31 15.39 7.39
CA TYR A 49 -11.49 14.95 6.26
C TYR A 49 -10.71 13.70 6.61
N ASN A 50 -10.65 12.75 5.69
CA ASN A 50 -9.71 11.64 5.74
C ASN A 50 -8.45 12.03 4.97
N MET A 51 -7.32 12.15 5.64
CA MET A 51 -6.02 12.28 5.01
C MET A 51 -5.41 10.90 4.82
N TRP A 52 -5.20 10.48 3.56
CA TRP A 52 -4.71 9.17 3.20
C TRP A 52 -3.20 9.17 3.04
N PHE A 53 -2.58 8.12 3.56
CA PHE A 53 -1.15 7.92 3.52
C PHE A 53 -0.80 6.52 3.05
N GLY A 54 0.32 6.43 2.37
CA GLY A 54 0.98 5.21 1.98
C GLY A 54 2.48 5.35 2.14
N TYR A 55 3.24 4.42 1.60
CA TYR A 55 4.70 4.47 1.68
C TYR A 55 5.37 3.83 0.46
N MET A 56 6.67 4.07 0.34
CA MET A 56 7.58 3.37 -0.57
C MET A 56 8.78 2.87 0.22
N ASN A 57 8.81 1.56 0.51
CA ASN A 57 10.02 0.89 0.94
C ASN A 57 10.89 0.67 -0.32
N ARG A 58 12.08 1.29 -0.34
CA ARG A 58 12.94 1.26 -1.53
C ARG A 58 13.66 -0.07 -1.73
N ASN A 59 13.59 -0.96 -0.76
CA ASN A 59 14.13 -2.32 -0.83
C ASN A 59 13.25 -3.22 -1.70
N PHE A 60 13.86 -4.22 -2.31
CA PHE A 60 13.17 -5.26 -3.08
C PHE A 60 12.90 -6.53 -2.28
N GLU A 61 13.64 -6.78 -1.19
CA GLU A 61 13.49 -7.97 -0.34
C GLU A 61 13.45 -7.64 1.15
N GLU A 62 14.02 -6.50 1.57
CA GLU A 62 14.08 -6.15 2.98
C GLU A 62 12.80 -5.42 3.42
N GLU A 63 12.07 -6.03 4.33
CA GLU A 63 11.00 -5.41 5.09
C GLU A 63 11.60 -4.59 6.25
N LEU A 64 10.88 -3.58 6.71
CA LEU A 64 11.37 -2.66 7.73
C LEU A 64 10.39 -2.57 8.89
N ASP A 65 10.89 -2.68 10.11
CA ASP A 65 10.14 -2.40 11.34
C ASP A 65 10.61 -1.09 11.95
N VAL A 66 9.70 -0.12 12.07
CA VAL A 66 9.96 1.19 12.68
C VAL A 66 8.86 1.48 13.71
N PRO A 67 9.12 1.26 15.00
CA PRO A 67 8.14 1.46 16.06
C PRO A 67 7.66 2.92 16.16
N ILE A 68 6.44 3.10 16.64
CA ILE A 68 5.91 4.43 16.98
C ILE A 68 6.81 5.10 18.03
N GLY A 69 7.18 6.33 17.78
CA GLY A 69 8.05 7.11 18.67
C GLY A 69 8.88 8.13 17.90
N ALA A 70 10.12 8.34 18.31
CA ALA A 70 11.01 9.32 17.70
C ALA A 70 11.25 9.06 16.19
N GLU A 71 11.26 7.77 15.79
CA GLU A 71 11.56 7.34 14.43
C GLU A 71 10.32 7.14 13.53
N ASN A 72 9.11 7.13 14.11
CA ASN A 72 7.85 6.99 13.37
C ASN A 72 6.76 7.78 14.07
N LYS A 73 6.51 8.99 13.59
CA LYS A 73 5.61 9.92 14.28
C LYS A 73 4.88 10.86 13.35
N PHE A 74 3.72 11.31 13.82
CA PHE A 74 3.03 12.48 13.30
C PHE A 74 3.28 13.75 14.14
N GLU A 75 3.21 14.89 13.50
CA GLU A 75 3.20 16.22 14.10
C GLU A 75 2.33 17.17 13.28
N PRO A 76 1.59 18.11 13.90
CA PRO A 76 1.39 18.29 15.33
C PRO A 76 0.45 17.27 15.99
N GLY A 77 0.50 17.19 17.31
CA GLY A 77 -0.38 16.37 18.12
C GLY A 77 0.20 14.99 18.47
N PRO A 78 -0.62 13.96 18.69
CA PRO A 78 -0.14 12.64 19.06
C PRO A 78 0.77 12.04 17.99
N ALA A 79 1.89 11.44 18.42
CA ALA A 79 2.83 10.78 17.52
C ALA A 79 2.20 9.57 16.82
N ASP A 80 1.33 8.83 17.53
CA ASP A 80 0.52 7.74 16.97
C ASP A 80 -0.80 8.28 16.41
N ARG A 81 -1.00 8.12 15.12
CA ARG A 81 -2.22 8.43 14.38
C ARG A 81 -2.79 7.23 13.66
N GLY A 82 -2.35 6.02 14.03
CA GLY A 82 -2.78 4.79 13.39
C GLY A 82 -1.84 4.28 12.29
N GLN A 83 -0.69 4.90 12.05
CA GLN A 83 0.27 4.49 11.02
C GLN A 83 0.87 3.10 11.29
N PRO A 84 1.33 2.36 10.26
CA PRO A 84 2.00 1.08 10.43
C PRO A 84 3.32 1.21 11.19
N THR A 85 3.79 0.08 11.77
CA THR A 85 5.14 -0.08 12.28
C THR A 85 5.94 -1.09 11.48
N HIS A 86 5.28 -1.86 10.63
CA HIS A 86 5.87 -2.78 9.67
C HIS A 86 5.65 -2.26 8.26
N PHE A 87 6.65 -2.40 7.41
CA PHE A 87 6.67 -1.86 6.06
C PHE A 87 7.18 -2.91 5.09
N ASP A 88 6.26 -3.56 4.40
CA ASP A 88 6.56 -4.49 3.31
C ASP A 88 7.34 -3.81 2.19
N THR A 89 7.92 -4.60 1.31
CA THR A 89 8.74 -4.09 0.22
C THR A 89 7.92 -3.30 -0.80
N ARG A 90 8.56 -2.30 -1.42
CA ARG A 90 8.04 -1.49 -2.52
C ARG A 90 6.92 -0.53 -2.13
N ARG A 91 6.02 -0.24 -3.06
CA ARG A 91 5.00 0.80 -2.96
C ARG A 91 3.69 0.25 -2.43
N HIS A 92 3.21 0.85 -1.35
CA HIS A 92 1.90 0.58 -0.77
C HIS A 92 1.10 1.88 -0.70
N LYS A 93 -0.08 1.90 -1.30
CA LYS A 93 -0.95 3.08 -1.42
C LYS A 93 -2.13 2.98 -0.46
N ASP A 94 -2.61 4.14 0.00
CA ASP A 94 -3.84 4.26 0.81
C ASP A 94 -3.90 3.26 1.98
N ILE A 95 -2.74 3.01 2.62
CA ILE A 95 -2.60 1.99 3.67
C ILE A 95 -3.39 2.37 4.92
N PHE A 96 -3.40 3.66 5.27
CA PHE A 96 -4.17 4.17 6.38
C PHE A 96 -4.61 5.60 6.15
N ARG A 97 -5.56 6.01 6.96
CA ARG A 97 -6.05 7.39 6.97
C ARG A 97 -5.96 8.00 8.36
N VAL A 98 -5.73 9.30 8.40
CA VAL A 98 -5.87 10.11 9.61
C VAL A 98 -7.05 11.04 9.44
N VAL A 99 -8.01 10.92 10.33
CA VAL A 99 -9.17 11.84 10.34
C VAL A 99 -8.74 13.16 10.97
N VAL A 100 -8.98 14.27 10.26
CA VAL A 100 -8.81 15.61 10.78
C VAL A 100 -10.16 16.36 10.79
N PRO A 101 -10.40 17.26 11.77
CA PRO A 101 -11.68 17.91 11.92
C PRO A 101 -11.98 18.89 10.78
N LYS A 102 -13.25 19.25 10.59
CA LYS A 102 -13.70 20.18 9.55
C LYS A 102 -13.06 21.57 9.59
N ASP A 103 -12.61 21.98 10.77
CA ASP A 103 -11.92 23.26 11.00
C ASP A 103 -10.39 23.14 10.95
N PHE A 104 -9.87 22.03 10.46
CA PHE A 104 -8.42 21.84 10.30
C PHE A 104 -7.75 22.95 9.50
N GLY A 105 -8.43 23.48 8.47
CA GLY A 105 -7.95 24.59 7.66
C GLY A 105 -6.95 24.21 6.57
N GLU A 106 -6.99 24.92 5.45
CA GLU A 106 -6.18 24.61 4.24
C GLU A 106 -4.68 24.89 4.42
N THR A 107 -4.30 25.76 5.38
CA THR A 107 -2.90 26.13 5.63
C THR A 107 -2.19 25.21 6.59
N ASN A 108 -2.95 24.46 7.39
CA ASN A 108 -2.40 23.52 8.35
C ASN A 108 -1.84 22.26 7.64
N LYS A 109 -0.86 21.66 8.30
CA LYS A 109 -0.19 20.47 7.80
C LYS A 109 -0.17 19.42 8.89
N LEU A 110 -0.38 18.17 8.49
CA LEU A 110 -0.14 17.00 9.30
C LEU A 110 1.09 16.28 8.72
N VAL A 111 2.20 16.28 9.45
CA VAL A 111 3.48 15.77 8.94
C VAL A 111 3.74 14.39 9.51
N TRP A 112 3.91 13.41 8.63
CA TRP A 112 4.40 12.08 8.99
C TRP A 112 5.90 12.00 8.72
N THR A 113 6.66 11.62 9.74
CA THR A 113 8.11 11.44 9.67
C THR A 113 8.47 10.01 10.01
N VAL A 114 9.28 9.38 9.16
CA VAL A 114 9.87 8.06 9.40
C VAL A 114 11.38 8.15 9.27
N THR A 115 12.10 7.58 10.24
CA THR A 115 13.57 7.56 10.28
C THR A 115 14.06 6.12 10.13
N VAL A 116 14.81 5.85 9.09
CA VAL A 116 15.43 4.54 8.85
C VAL A 116 16.92 4.73 8.71
N ARG A 117 17.72 3.98 9.46
CA ARG A 117 19.19 4.07 9.45
C ARG A 117 19.72 5.50 9.67
N GLY A 118 19.08 6.22 10.58
CA GLY A 118 19.46 7.60 10.90
C GLY A 118 19.07 8.65 9.85
N LYS A 119 18.40 8.25 8.77
CA LYS A 119 17.89 9.16 7.76
C LYS A 119 16.39 9.36 7.93
N ALA A 120 15.99 10.57 8.31
CA ALA A 120 14.58 10.97 8.40
C ALA A 120 14.04 11.38 7.03
N GLU A 121 12.86 10.87 6.69
CA GLU A 121 12.05 11.31 5.56
C GLU A 121 10.67 11.70 6.05
N SER A 122 10.14 12.82 5.55
CA SER A 122 8.87 13.39 6.00
C SER A 122 7.99 13.76 4.82
N ILE A 123 6.68 13.63 5.03
CA ILE A 123 5.66 14.10 4.07
C ILE A 123 4.58 14.88 4.82
N ALA A 124 4.09 15.96 4.21
CA ALA A 124 3.03 16.77 4.76
C ALA A 124 1.70 16.47 4.06
N GLY A 125 0.70 16.04 4.82
CA GLY A 125 -0.69 16.03 4.41
C GLY A 125 -1.29 17.43 4.53
N THR A 126 -2.05 17.86 3.53
CA THR A 126 -2.69 19.18 3.44
C THR A 126 -4.09 19.07 2.85
N LEU A 127 -4.96 20.07 3.10
CA LEU A 127 -6.27 20.17 2.47
C LEU A 127 -6.23 21.04 1.19
N ASN A 128 -5.08 21.17 0.56
CA ASN A 128 -5.00 21.83 -0.74
C ASN A 128 -5.80 21.03 -1.77
N ARG A 129 -6.69 21.68 -2.50
CA ARG A 129 -7.64 21.08 -3.45
C ARG A 129 -7.00 20.22 -4.54
N VAL A 130 -5.74 20.44 -4.87
CA VAL A 130 -5.01 19.59 -5.84
C VAL A 130 -4.83 18.16 -5.35
N TRP A 131 -4.93 17.94 -4.03
CA TRP A 131 -4.84 16.63 -3.37
C TRP A 131 -6.20 16.02 -3.02
N GLN A 132 -7.30 16.70 -3.40
CA GLN A 132 -8.63 16.16 -3.14
C GLN A 132 -8.88 14.93 -4.02
N ILE A 133 -9.12 13.80 -3.38
CA ILE A 133 -9.48 12.55 -4.02
C ILE A 133 -10.98 12.58 -4.29
N ASP A 134 -11.35 12.43 -5.54
CA ASP A 134 -12.74 12.17 -5.91
C ASP A 134 -12.90 10.67 -6.14
N ARG A 135 -13.39 9.98 -5.13
CA ARG A 135 -13.61 8.52 -5.20
C ARG A 135 -14.71 8.12 -6.17
N ASN A 136 -15.51 9.09 -6.63
CA ASN A 136 -16.57 8.89 -7.60
C ASN A 136 -16.13 9.27 -9.03
N ARG A 137 -14.91 9.76 -9.21
CA ARG A 137 -14.39 10.13 -10.54
C ARG A 137 -13.42 9.09 -11.07
N THR A 138 -13.81 8.48 -12.15
CA THR A 138 -12.90 7.77 -13.03
C THR A 138 -11.95 8.74 -13.70
N THR A 139 -10.66 8.47 -13.60
CA THR A 139 -9.70 9.16 -14.44
C THR A 139 -9.95 8.85 -15.91
N ARG A 140 -10.03 9.90 -16.71
CA ARG A 140 -10.23 9.91 -18.14
C ARG A 140 -9.42 8.83 -18.86
N GLY A 141 -10.10 7.99 -19.58
CA GLY A 141 -9.45 7.13 -20.55
C GLY A 141 -10.10 5.76 -20.71
N GLY A 142 -11.29 5.71 -21.24
CA GLY A 142 -11.88 4.45 -21.66
C GLY A 142 -13.39 4.38 -21.47
N ASN A 143 -14.02 3.73 -22.35
CA ASN A 143 -15.43 3.42 -22.52
C ASN A 143 -16.03 2.63 -21.33
N SER A 144 -15.95 3.14 -20.09
CA SER A 144 -16.40 2.34 -18.96
C SER A 144 -17.33 3.10 -18.04
N GLN A 145 -18.62 3.12 -18.37
CA GLN A 145 -19.70 3.42 -17.44
C GLN A 145 -19.63 2.56 -16.15
N SER A 146 -18.98 1.39 -16.21
CA SER A 146 -18.85 0.48 -15.08
C SER A 146 -17.90 0.96 -13.98
N ILE A 147 -16.98 1.85 -14.29
CA ILE A 147 -15.99 2.32 -13.30
C ILE A 147 -16.55 3.48 -12.47
N ASP A 148 -17.39 4.34 -13.07
CA ASP A 148 -17.99 5.50 -12.37
C ASP A 148 -19.01 5.11 -11.29
N SER A 149 -19.44 3.85 -11.28
CA SER A 149 -20.39 3.28 -10.32
C SER A 149 -19.79 2.19 -9.44
N ASN A 150 -18.49 1.91 -9.58
CA ASN A 150 -17.81 0.90 -8.77
C ASN A 150 -17.53 1.45 -7.36
N HIS A 151 -17.86 0.67 -6.34
CA HIS A 151 -17.67 1.00 -4.94
C HIS A 151 -16.74 0.00 -4.27
N PRO A 152 -15.96 0.42 -3.25
CA PRO A 152 -15.14 -0.50 -2.47
C PRO A 152 -15.98 -1.61 -1.83
N PRO A 153 -15.47 -2.84 -1.76
CA PRO A 153 -16.14 -3.93 -1.05
C PRO A 153 -16.47 -3.58 0.40
N VAL A 154 -17.64 -4.00 0.88
CA VAL A 154 -18.01 -3.91 2.29
C VAL A 154 -17.52 -5.17 2.99
N VAL A 155 -16.57 -5.02 3.90
CA VAL A 155 -15.81 -6.13 4.49
C VAL A 155 -16.05 -6.23 5.99
N THR A 156 -16.20 -7.47 6.46
CA THR A 156 -16.22 -7.81 7.88
C THR A 156 -15.21 -8.93 8.16
N VAL A 157 -14.41 -8.76 9.21
CA VAL A 157 -13.51 -9.81 9.73
C VAL A 157 -13.95 -10.25 11.11
N GLN A 158 -13.96 -11.55 11.35
CA GLN A 158 -14.32 -12.13 12.65
C GLN A 158 -13.32 -13.22 13.06
N PRO A 159 -12.88 -13.18 14.34
CA PRO A 159 -13.05 -12.07 15.27
C PRO A 159 -12.19 -10.85 14.92
N ALA A 160 -12.64 -9.63 15.24
CA ALA A 160 -11.86 -8.41 15.05
C ALA A 160 -10.71 -8.27 16.07
N THR A 161 -10.84 -8.95 17.21
CA THR A 161 -9.81 -9.03 18.27
C THR A 161 -9.82 -10.41 18.87
N LEU A 162 -8.64 -11.00 19.07
CA LEU A 162 -8.51 -12.29 19.74
C LEU A 162 -7.19 -12.39 20.50
N SER A 163 -7.12 -13.38 21.41
CA SER A 163 -5.90 -13.75 22.14
C SER A 163 -5.55 -15.20 21.82
N VAL A 164 -4.29 -15.48 21.56
CA VAL A 164 -3.78 -16.82 21.31
C VAL A 164 -2.47 -17.05 22.05
N ALA A 165 -2.16 -18.31 22.39
CA ALA A 165 -0.83 -18.66 22.84
C ALA A 165 0.15 -18.59 21.64
N GLN A 166 1.40 -18.27 21.89
CA GLN A 166 2.44 -18.23 20.85
C GLN A 166 2.58 -19.55 20.07
N SER A 167 2.36 -20.68 20.74
CA SER A 167 2.36 -22.00 20.11
C SER A 167 1.10 -22.31 19.29
N GLY A 168 0.10 -21.44 19.34
CA GLY A 168 -1.18 -21.59 18.64
C GLY A 168 -1.23 -20.76 17.36
N ALA A 169 -2.34 -20.89 16.62
CA ALA A 169 -2.62 -20.09 15.45
C ALA A 169 -3.90 -19.27 15.67
N ALA A 170 -3.85 -18.00 15.35
CA ALA A 170 -5.03 -17.14 15.26
C ALA A 170 -5.81 -17.50 13.98
N LYS A 171 -7.13 -17.66 14.10
CA LYS A 171 -8.01 -17.98 12.97
C LYS A 171 -8.99 -16.85 12.73
N PHE A 172 -9.14 -16.46 11.49
CA PHE A 172 -10.04 -15.38 11.06
C PHE A 172 -10.92 -15.85 9.91
N GLY A 173 -12.19 -15.42 9.93
CA GLY A 173 -13.08 -15.49 8.78
C GLY A 173 -13.32 -14.10 8.22
N ILE A 174 -13.20 -13.96 6.92
CA ILE A 174 -13.61 -12.77 6.17
C ILE A 174 -14.94 -13.02 5.50
N SER A 175 -15.83 -12.03 5.56
CA SER A 175 -16.96 -11.94 4.65
C SER A 175 -17.00 -10.54 4.01
N ALA A 176 -17.25 -10.52 2.71
CA ALA A 176 -17.33 -9.29 1.94
C ALA A 176 -18.51 -9.36 0.96
N THR A 177 -19.11 -8.20 0.72
CA THR A 177 -20.09 -7.98 -0.34
C THR A 177 -19.60 -6.87 -1.25
N ASP A 178 -19.95 -6.96 -2.52
CA ASP A 178 -19.49 -6.08 -3.58
C ASP A 178 -20.61 -5.82 -4.59
N ASP A 179 -20.52 -4.75 -5.38
CA ASP A 179 -21.48 -4.44 -6.43
C ASP A 179 -21.30 -5.28 -7.71
N GLY A 180 -20.25 -6.11 -7.74
CA GLY A 180 -19.91 -6.99 -8.86
C GLY A 180 -19.16 -6.29 -9.98
N LEU A 181 -18.71 -5.07 -9.78
CA LEU A 181 -17.87 -4.30 -10.69
C LEU A 181 -16.39 -4.38 -10.29
N PRO A 182 -15.45 -4.18 -11.22
CA PRO A 182 -15.67 -4.04 -12.64
C PRO A 182 -15.97 -5.38 -13.34
N MET A 183 -16.63 -5.31 -14.47
CA MET A 183 -16.87 -6.50 -15.28
C MET A 183 -15.87 -6.59 -16.44
N ARG A 184 -15.36 -7.79 -16.68
CA ARG A 184 -14.59 -8.12 -17.88
C ARG A 184 -15.30 -9.21 -18.68
N GLN A 185 -15.64 -8.93 -19.93
CA GLN A 185 -16.41 -9.86 -20.79
C GLN A 185 -17.73 -10.32 -20.14
N GLY A 186 -18.43 -9.40 -19.45
CA GLY A 186 -19.72 -9.68 -18.81
C GLY A 186 -19.66 -10.50 -17.52
N LYS A 187 -18.45 -10.68 -16.94
CA LYS A 187 -18.25 -11.36 -15.67
C LYS A 187 -17.53 -10.44 -14.70
N SER A 188 -17.95 -10.45 -13.42
CA SER A 188 -17.20 -9.80 -12.34
C SER A 188 -15.79 -10.37 -12.27
N LEU A 189 -14.79 -9.52 -11.94
CA LEU A 189 -13.42 -9.97 -11.69
C LEU A 189 -13.32 -10.79 -10.41
N GLY A 190 -14.29 -10.62 -9.49
CA GLY A 190 -14.31 -11.27 -8.20
C GLY A 190 -13.37 -10.58 -7.19
N MET A 191 -13.60 -10.88 -5.93
CA MET A 191 -12.81 -10.31 -4.84
C MET A 191 -11.63 -11.21 -4.46
N THR A 192 -10.52 -10.58 -4.09
CA THR A 192 -9.37 -11.24 -3.46
C THR A 192 -9.07 -10.59 -2.12
N VAL A 193 -8.51 -11.36 -1.18
CA VAL A 193 -7.96 -10.82 0.06
C VAL A 193 -6.46 -11.06 0.09
N GLU A 194 -5.72 -10.04 0.54
CA GLU A 194 -4.30 -10.12 0.85
C GLU A 194 -4.08 -9.74 2.32
N TRP A 195 -3.22 -10.50 3.02
CA TRP A 195 -2.96 -10.30 4.42
C TRP A 195 -1.54 -9.81 4.64
N GLU A 196 -1.40 -8.80 5.49
CA GLU A 196 -0.13 -8.15 5.83
C GLU A 196 0.02 -7.99 7.34
N LYS A 197 1.26 -8.03 7.82
CA LYS A 197 1.59 -7.54 9.16
C LYS A 197 1.54 -6.01 9.12
N TYR A 198 0.73 -5.42 9.97
CA TYR A 198 0.60 -3.96 10.06
C TYR A 198 1.40 -3.40 11.24
N ARG A 199 1.31 -4.07 12.40
CA ARG A 199 2.07 -3.75 13.62
C ARG A 199 2.37 -5.03 14.39
N GLY A 200 3.44 -5.02 15.14
CA GLY A 200 3.77 -6.06 16.11
C GLY A 200 5.25 -6.40 16.15
N PRO A 201 5.68 -7.05 17.22
CA PRO A 201 7.05 -7.53 17.33
C PRO A 201 7.32 -8.68 16.37
N GLY A 202 8.15 -9.35 16.15
CA GLY A 202 8.41 -10.60 15.41
C GLY A 202 7.66 -10.80 14.09
N GLU A 203 7.88 -11.97 13.52
CA GLU A 203 7.32 -12.37 12.24
C GLU A 203 5.91 -12.94 12.37
N VAL A 204 5.12 -12.76 11.30
CA VAL A 204 3.79 -13.34 11.14
C VAL A 204 3.78 -14.24 9.91
N THR A 205 3.37 -15.48 10.10
CA THR A 205 3.21 -16.43 8.99
C THR A 205 1.74 -16.73 8.78
N PHE A 206 1.21 -16.35 7.63
CA PHE A 206 -0.16 -16.63 7.22
C PHE A 206 -0.25 -17.98 6.51
N SER A 207 -1.36 -18.71 6.73
CA SER A 207 -1.63 -19.95 5.98
C SER A 207 -1.79 -19.69 4.48
N GLN A 208 -2.31 -18.53 4.12
CA GLN A 208 -2.38 -17.98 2.77
C GLN A 208 -2.27 -16.46 2.86
N ILE A 209 -1.27 -15.88 2.20
CA ILE A 209 -1.08 -14.43 2.14
C ILE A 209 -2.16 -13.82 1.25
N LYS A 210 -2.41 -14.42 0.07
CA LYS A 210 -3.39 -13.96 -0.90
C LYS A 210 -4.27 -15.08 -1.39
N GLN A 211 -5.59 -14.85 -1.43
CA GLN A 211 -6.56 -15.82 -1.91
C GLN A 211 -7.83 -15.15 -2.44
N PRO A 212 -8.54 -15.79 -3.40
CA PRO A 212 -9.85 -15.33 -3.82
C PRO A 212 -10.90 -15.58 -2.73
N LEU A 213 -11.89 -14.70 -2.63
CA LEU A 213 -13.08 -14.95 -1.84
C LEU A 213 -14.04 -15.86 -2.62
N LYS A 214 -14.47 -16.95 -1.99
CA LYS A 214 -15.49 -17.85 -2.53
C LYS A 214 -16.83 -17.49 -1.91
N ASP A 215 -17.80 -17.14 -2.74
CA ASP A 215 -19.10 -16.65 -2.27
C ASP A 215 -18.98 -15.52 -1.24
N GLY A 216 -18.03 -14.60 -1.47
CA GLY A 216 -17.74 -13.49 -0.59
C GLY A 216 -17.06 -13.88 0.72
N LYS A 217 -16.48 -15.07 0.86
CA LYS A 217 -15.88 -15.57 2.11
C LYS A 217 -14.48 -16.13 1.91
N ALA A 218 -13.66 -15.98 2.93
CA ALA A 218 -12.35 -16.63 3.02
C ALA A 218 -11.97 -16.84 4.49
N ASP A 219 -11.21 -17.90 4.75
CA ASP A 219 -10.63 -18.20 6.06
C ASP A 219 -9.11 -18.15 5.97
N VAL A 220 -8.46 -17.68 7.04
CA VAL A 220 -7.01 -17.64 7.17
C VAL A 220 -6.62 -17.99 8.61
N SER A 221 -5.42 -18.53 8.77
CA SER A 221 -4.77 -18.60 10.07
C SER A 221 -3.41 -17.93 10.04
N ALA A 222 -3.02 -17.34 11.18
CA ALA A 222 -1.72 -16.69 11.36
C ALA A 222 -1.02 -17.28 12.59
N SER A 223 0.29 -17.51 12.48
CA SER A 223 1.19 -17.88 13.57
C SER A 223 2.25 -16.80 13.77
N PHE A 224 2.79 -16.71 14.99
CA PHE A 224 3.62 -15.59 15.44
C PHE A 224 4.92 -16.09 16.05
N SER A 225 6.04 -15.47 15.68
CA SER A 225 7.37 -15.86 16.19
C SER A 225 7.61 -15.39 17.62
N GLU A 226 6.93 -14.32 18.07
CA GLU A 226 7.14 -13.69 19.38
C GLU A 226 5.82 -13.37 20.07
N PRO A 227 5.78 -13.35 21.41
CA PRO A 227 4.62 -12.84 22.14
C PRO A 227 4.53 -11.31 22.02
N GLY A 228 3.32 -10.78 22.06
CA GLY A 228 3.07 -9.35 21.99
C GLY A 228 1.71 -9.00 21.39
N SER A 229 1.49 -7.72 21.19
CA SER A 229 0.28 -7.22 20.52
C SER A 229 0.58 -6.97 19.04
N TYR A 230 -0.20 -7.59 18.17
CA TYR A 230 -0.12 -7.46 16.73
C TYR A 230 -1.36 -6.77 16.18
N VAL A 231 -1.18 -6.03 15.10
CA VAL A 231 -2.26 -5.62 14.23
C VAL A 231 -1.96 -6.20 12.85
N LEU A 232 -2.90 -6.95 12.32
CA LEU A 232 -2.86 -7.52 10.98
C LEU A 232 -3.81 -6.72 10.09
N MET A 233 -3.46 -6.56 8.82
CA MET A 233 -4.30 -5.91 7.83
C MET A 233 -4.77 -6.92 6.80
N ALA A 234 -6.08 -6.91 6.52
CA ALA A 234 -6.68 -7.58 5.39
C ALA A 234 -7.03 -6.53 4.33
N VAL A 235 -6.48 -6.65 3.16
CA VAL A 235 -6.80 -5.82 1.98
C VAL A 235 -7.72 -6.64 1.08
N VAL A 236 -8.97 -6.23 0.96
CA VAL A 236 -9.95 -6.88 0.06
C VAL A 236 -10.14 -6.01 -1.16
N ASP A 237 -9.79 -6.54 -2.32
CA ASP A 237 -9.78 -5.87 -3.63
C ASP A 237 -10.77 -6.57 -4.57
N ASP A 238 -11.55 -5.79 -5.34
CA ASP A 238 -12.52 -6.28 -6.33
C ASP A 238 -11.91 -6.56 -7.71
N GLY A 239 -10.58 -6.44 -7.84
CA GLY A 239 -9.83 -6.58 -9.07
C GLY A 239 -9.63 -5.28 -9.86
N SER A 240 -10.15 -4.15 -9.39
CA SER A 240 -9.95 -2.83 -10.01
C SER A 240 -8.91 -1.97 -9.29
N GLY A 241 -8.49 -2.36 -8.08
CA GLY A 241 -7.63 -1.59 -7.21
C GLY A 241 -6.15 -1.62 -7.57
N GLU A 242 -5.29 -1.59 -6.56
CA GLU A 242 -3.83 -1.48 -6.72
C GLU A 242 -3.24 -2.60 -7.57
N SER A 243 -3.80 -3.80 -7.46
CA SER A 243 -3.37 -4.98 -8.23
C SER A 243 -3.59 -4.85 -9.74
N ALA A 244 -4.47 -3.97 -10.18
CA ALA A 244 -4.76 -3.77 -11.60
C ALA A 244 -3.74 -2.87 -12.32
N GLY A 245 -2.74 -2.33 -11.62
CA GLY A 245 -1.71 -1.47 -12.20
C GLY A 245 -2.21 -0.12 -12.69
N ASN A 246 -3.40 0.31 -12.26
CA ASN A 246 -4.02 1.55 -12.69
C ASN A 246 -3.44 2.74 -11.93
N PHE A 247 -2.57 3.49 -12.58
CA PHE A 247 -2.05 4.74 -12.07
C PHE A 247 -3.18 5.76 -11.84
N GLY A 248 -3.28 6.26 -10.60
CA GLY A 248 -4.23 7.31 -10.23
C GLY A 248 -5.64 6.83 -9.86
N TYR A 249 -5.86 5.55 -9.70
CA TYR A 249 -7.10 4.97 -9.25
C TYR A 249 -7.10 4.79 -7.73
N HIS A 250 -8.11 5.33 -7.06
CA HIS A 250 -8.28 5.23 -5.60
C HIS A 250 -9.49 4.38 -5.21
N CYS A 251 -9.81 3.39 -6.04
CA CYS A 251 -10.88 2.42 -5.88
C CYS A 251 -10.42 1.08 -6.48
N CYS A 252 -10.89 -0.07 -6.12
CA CYS A 252 -11.88 -0.27 -5.09
C CYS A 252 -11.40 -1.42 -4.22
N TRP A 253 -10.82 -1.07 -3.12
CA TRP A 253 -10.41 -2.01 -2.08
C TRP A 253 -10.76 -1.47 -0.71
N THR A 254 -10.83 -2.36 0.26
CA THR A 254 -11.10 -2.02 1.65
C THR A 254 -10.05 -2.66 2.55
N ASN A 255 -9.41 -1.83 3.38
CA ASN A 255 -8.47 -2.27 4.41
C ASN A 255 -9.21 -2.48 5.73
N VAL A 256 -9.05 -3.66 6.34
CA VAL A 256 -9.61 -3.98 7.65
C VAL A 256 -8.50 -4.44 8.58
N LEU A 257 -8.47 -3.86 9.78
CA LEU A 257 -7.47 -4.17 10.80
C LEU A 257 -8.03 -5.17 11.82
N VAL A 258 -7.19 -6.12 12.22
CA VAL A 258 -7.48 -7.15 13.23
C VAL A 258 -6.40 -7.10 14.30
N THR A 259 -6.81 -7.10 15.57
CA THR A 259 -5.87 -7.11 16.71
C THR A 259 -5.70 -8.53 17.26
N VAL A 260 -4.44 -8.94 17.43
CA VAL A 260 -4.08 -10.23 18.02
C VAL A 260 -3.16 -10.02 19.22
N ASN A 261 -3.56 -10.53 20.37
CA ASN A 261 -2.72 -10.57 21.56
C ASN A 261 -2.10 -11.97 21.69
N VAL A 262 -0.82 -12.07 21.43
CA VAL A 262 -0.06 -13.31 21.53
C VAL A 262 0.55 -13.41 22.92
N THR A 263 0.13 -14.41 23.70
CA THR A 263 0.67 -14.65 25.05
C THR A 263 1.85 -15.60 24.99
N GLY A 264 2.93 -15.28 25.71
CA GLY A 264 4.08 -16.17 25.86
C GLY A 264 3.66 -17.48 26.50
N GLY A 265 4.25 -18.60 26.07
CA GLY A 265 4.11 -19.87 26.76
C GLY A 265 4.62 -19.73 28.21
N SER A 266 3.80 -20.12 29.19
CA SER A 266 4.30 -20.27 30.56
C SER A 266 5.40 -21.31 30.54
N THR A 267 6.65 -20.92 30.67
CA THR A 267 7.73 -21.85 31.06
C THR A 267 7.43 -22.26 32.48
N GLY A 268 6.68 -23.37 32.63
CA GLY A 268 6.49 -24.01 33.91
C GLY A 268 7.87 -24.29 34.50
N GLY A 269 8.25 -23.48 35.49
CA GLY A 269 9.42 -23.76 36.30
C GLY A 269 9.24 -25.13 36.95
N ARG A 270 10.18 -26.01 36.69
CA ARG A 270 10.42 -27.19 37.52
C ARG A 270 11.35 -26.82 38.66
#